data_48de954e1cb4a85f1aa3edf9459157ce
#
_entry.id   48de954e1cb4a85f1aa3edf9459157ce
#
_cell.length_a   1.000
_cell.length_b   1.000
_cell.length_c   1.000
_cell.angle_alpha   90.00
_cell.angle_beta   90.00
_cell.angle_gamma   90.00
#
_symmetry.space_group_name_H-M   'P 1'
#
loop_
_entity.id
_entity.type
_entity.pdbx_description
1 polymer ?
#
loop_
_entity_poly.entity_id
_entity_poly.type
_entity_poly.pdbx_seq_one_letter_code
_entity_poly.pdbx_strand_id
1 'polypeptide(L)'
;MHGWKMLAAVAAANFQLNALAFAQPHSLGDTLITEWLTCTHEATDRLSEGSNEPAEMIVIKAFDACSQIEEAYYLDLQHRLKLSVAKADSVKAGLRSIAHKRIIAEVLALQAKIKPQEQ
;
A
#
# COMPACT_ATOMS: atom_id res chain seq x y z
N MET A 1 -46.71 -1.14 6.94
CA MET A 1 -45.67 -0.82 7.94
C MET A 1 -44.81 -2.00 8.33
N HIS A 2 -45.37 -3.20 8.40
CA HIS A 2 -44.55 -4.38 8.73
C HIS A 2 -43.50 -4.74 7.65
N GLY A 3 -43.78 -4.40 6.37
CA GLY A 3 -42.82 -4.65 5.29
C GLY A 3 -41.55 -3.82 5.36
N TRP A 4 -41.61 -2.68 5.99
CA TRP A 4 -40.42 -1.80 6.16
C TRP A 4 -39.35 -2.44 7.03
N LYS A 5 -39.80 -3.04 8.14
CA LYS A 5 -38.85 -3.67 9.08
C LYS A 5 -38.20 -4.90 8.48
N MET A 6 -38.93 -5.63 7.66
CA MET A 6 -38.40 -6.81 6.99
C MET A 6 -37.36 -6.43 5.93
N LEU A 7 -37.62 -5.38 5.14
CA LEU A 7 -36.69 -4.91 4.11
C LEU A 7 -35.37 -4.41 4.72
N ALA A 8 -35.48 -3.70 5.85
CA ALA A 8 -34.28 -3.20 6.53
C ALA A 8 -33.44 -4.35 7.08
N ALA A 9 -34.07 -5.40 7.62
CA ALA A 9 -33.36 -6.56 8.14
C ALA A 9 -32.63 -7.32 7.03
N VAL A 10 -33.26 -7.49 5.87
CA VAL A 10 -32.65 -8.17 4.71
C VAL A 10 -31.46 -7.38 4.20
N ALA A 11 -31.57 -6.07 4.10
CA ALA A 11 -30.47 -5.22 3.67
C ALA A 11 -29.27 -5.31 4.61
N ALA A 12 -29.52 -5.31 5.92
CA ALA A 12 -28.46 -5.44 6.92
C ALA A 12 -27.76 -6.80 6.84
N ALA A 13 -28.52 -7.87 6.64
CA ALA A 13 -27.97 -9.22 6.50
C ALA A 13 -27.07 -9.33 5.26
N ASN A 14 -27.49 -8.77 4.14
CA ASN A 14 -26.71 -8.77 2.90
C ASN A 14 -25.40 -8.01 3.07
N PHE A 15 -25.46 -6.89 3.75
CA PHE A 15 -24.26 -6.09 4.01
C PHE A 15 -23.25 -6.87 4.85
N GLN A 16 -23.69 -7.55 5.88
CA GLN A 16 -22.82 -8.35 6.74
C GLN A 16 -22.19 -9.52 5.98
N LEU A 17 -22.94 -10.20 5.13
CA LEU A 17 -22.43 -11.31 4.32
C LEU A 17 -21.35 -10.83 3.36
N ASN A 18 -21.55 -9.68 2.73
CA ASN A 18 -20.55 -9.10 1.83
C ASN A 18 -19.27 -8.74 2.58
N ALA A 19 -19.40 -8.15 3.78
CA ALA A 19 -18.25 -7.79 4.60
C ALA A 19 -17.45 -9.03 4.99
N LEU A 20 -18.10 -10.12 5.37
CA LEU A 20 -17.44 -11.37 5.71
C LEU A 20 -16.75 -12.00 4.51
N ALA A 21 -17.37 -11.95 3.33
CA ALA A 21 -16.80 -12.50 2.11
C ALA A 21 -15.51 -11.75 1.71
N PHE A 22 -15.47 -10.44 1.90
CA PHE A 22 -14.26 -9.65 1.62
C PHE A 22 -13.18 -9.81 2.67
N ALA A 23 -13.56 -10.05 3.94
CA ALA A 23 -12.60 -10.18 5.02
C ALA A 23 -11.85 -11.51 5.01
N GLN A 24 -12.52 -12.59 4.56
CA GLN A 24 -11.97 -13.95 4.65
C GLN A 24 -10.71 -14.20 3.79
N PRO A 25 -10.61 -13.71 2.52
CA PRO A 25 -9.44 -14.00 1.72
C PRO A 25 -8.20 -13.18 2.09
N HIS A 26 -8.35 -12.17 2.93
CA HIS A 26 -7.24 -11.28 3.26
C HIS A 26 -6.52 -11.74 4.52
N SER A 27 -5.24 -12.10 4.39
CA SER A 27 -4.36 -12.38 5.51
C SER A 27 -3.82 -11.07 6.09
N LEU A 28 -3.22 -11.16 7.28
CA LEU A 28 -2.50 -10.03 7.86
C LEU A 28 -1.40 -9.53 6.91
N GLY A 29 -0.70 -10.45 6.25
CA GLY A 29 0.34 -10.09 5.29
C GLY A 29 -0.21 -9.28 4.12
N ASP A 30 -1.37 -9.68 3.57
CA ASP A 30 -2.01 -8.93 2.48
C ASP A 30 -2.43 -7.54 2.93
N THR A 31 -2.92 -7.40 4.15
CA THR A 31 -3.28 -6.11 4.73
C THR A 31 -2.04 -5.21 4.87
N LEU A 32 -0.94 -5.76 5.37
CA LEU A 32 0.30 -5.00 5.56
C LEU A 32 0.90 -4.57 4.23
N ILE A 33 0.86 -5.44 3.20
CA ILE A 33 1.32 -5.06 1.85
C ILE A 33 0.49 -3.89 1.33
N THR A 34 -0.83 -3.97 1.45
CA THR A 34 -1.73 -2.91 0.98
C THR A 34 -1.46 -1.60 1.72
N GLU A 35 -1.29 -1.65 3.04
CA GLU A 35 -0.96 -0.47 3.83
C GLU A 35 0.38 0.13 3.43
N TRP A 36 1.38 -0.71 3.17
CA TRP A 36 2.69 -0.25 2.75
C TRP A 36 2.64 0.39 1.36
N LEU A 37 1.92 -0.22 0.42
CA LEU A 37 1.75 0.34 -0.92
C LEU A 37 1.02 1.68 -0.88
N THR A 38 -0.01 1.80 -0.06
CA THR A 38 -0.74 3.06 0.15
C THR A 38 0.17 4.11 0.77
N CYS A 39 0.92 3.72 1.81
CA CYS A 39 1.85 4.62 2.49
C CYS A 39 2.92 5.16 1.53
N THR A 40 3.54 4.29 0.74
CA THR A 40 4.58 4.70 -0.21
C THR A 40 4.03 5.57 -1.32
N HIS A 41 2.80 5.30 -1.77
CA HIS A 41 2.14 6.14 -2.77
C HIS A 41 1.87 7.55 -2.23
N GLU A 42 1.29 7.64 -1.04
CA GLU A 42 1.00 8.93 -0.40
C GLU A 42 2.29 9.70 -0.10
N ALA A 43 3.32 9.02 0.37
CA ALA A 43 4.62 9.64 0.63
C ALA A 43 5.24 10.18 -0.67
N THR A 44 5.13 9.41 -1.77
CA THR A 44 5.63 9.82 -3.07
C THR A 44 4.94 11.09 -3.55
N ASP A 45 3.63 11.16 -3.45
CA ASP A 45 2.87 12.35 -3.85
C ASP A 45 3.29 13.57 -3.04
N ARG A 46 3.36 13.42 -1.71
CA ARG A 46 3.75 14.50 -0.82
C ARG A 46 5.18 15.00 -1.08
N LEU A 47 6.11 14.06 -1.25
CA LEU A 47 7.53 14.38 -1.44
C LEU A 47 7.81 14.94 -2.83
N SER A 48 7.01 14.59 -3.83
CA SER A 48 7.17 15.04 -5.20
C SER A 48 6.55 16.41 -5.44
N GLU A 49 5.62 16.83 -4.61
CA GLU A 49 4.88 18.06 -4.79
C GLU A 49 5.81 19.27 -4.72
N GLY A 50 5.92 19.99 -5.85
CA GLY A 50 6.77 21.16 -5.95
C GLY A 50 8.27 20.90 -5.84
N SER A 51 8.69 19.63 -5.95
CA SER A 51 10.08 19.22 -5.74
C SER A 51 10.79 18.95 -7.06
N ASN A 52 12.06 19.34 -7.12
CA ASN A 52 12.96 19.01 -8.22
C ASN A 52 13.97 17.94 -7.82
N GLU A 53 13.75 17.25 -6.70
CA GLU A 53 14.64 16.19 -6.27
C GLU A 53 14.71 15.05 -7.29
N PRO A 54 15.86 14.41 -7.44
CA PRO A 54 15.97 13.20 -8.27
C PRO A 54 14.98 12.13 -7.79
N ALA A 55 14.38 11.42 -8.75
CA ALA A 55 13.39 10.39 -8.44
C ALA A 55 13.92 9.34 -7.46
N GLU A 56 15.20 8.97 -7.58
CA GLU A 56 15.85 8.00 -6.68
C GLU A 56 15.86 8.47 -5.22
N MET A 57 16.03 9.76 -4.99
CA MET A 57 15.99 10.32 -3.64
C MET A 57 14.59 10.26 -3.06
N ILE A 58 13.58 10.49 -3.89
CA ILE A 58 12.19 10.39 -3.45
C ILE A 58 11.84 8.95 -3.08
N VAL A 59 12.35 7.96 -3.83
CA VAL A 59 12.19 6.54 -3.49
C VAL A 59 12.75 6.26 -2.09
N ILE A 60 13.97 6.70 -1.82
CA ILE A 60 14.61 6.46 -0.52
C ILE A 60 13.79 7.08 0.60
N LYS A 61 13.35 8.31 0.42
CA LYS A 61 12.55 9.02 1.43
C LYS A 61 11.18 8.38 1.63
N ALA A 62 10.54 7.92 0.56
CA ALA A 62 9.24 7.25 0.65
C ALA A 62 9.36 5.92 1.40
N PHE A 63 10.39 5.13 1.11
CA PHE A 63 10.63 3.88 1.84
C PHE A 63 10.92 4.14 3.31
N ASP A 64 11.72 5.16 3.60
CA ASP A 64 12.04 5.53 4.98
C ASP A 64 10.78 5.95 5.74
N ALA A 65 9.92 6.74 5.12
CA ALA A 65 8.67 7.19 5.73
C ALA A 65 7.73 6.03 6.08
N CYS A 66 7.83 4.92 5.36
CA CYS A 66 6.95 3.76 5.54
C CYS A 66 7.67 2.55 6.16
N SER A 67 8.82 2.78 6.77
CA SER A 67 9.68 1.71 7.30
C SER A 67 9.01 0.89 8.40
N GLN A 68 8.15 1.50 9.21
CA GLN A 68 7.48 0.78 10.30
C GLN A 68 6.52 -0.28 9.79
N ILE A 69 5.79 0.03 8.72
CA ILE A 69 4.86 -0.93 8.11
C ILE A 69 5.65 -2.06 7.45
N GLU A 70 6.74 -1.71 6.79
CA GLU A 70 7.63 -2.69 6.17
C GLU A 70 8.20 -3.65 7.20
N GLU A 71 8.64 -3.13 8.34
CA GLU A 71 9.17 -3.94 9.42
C GLU A 71 8.10 -4.89 9.98
N ALA A 72 6.87 -4.40 10.15
CA ALA A 72 5.76 -5.23 10.60
C ALA A 72 5.49 -6.37 9.62
N TYR A 73 5.56 -6.10 8.32
CA TYR A 73 5.39 -7.11 7.30
C TYR A 73 6.52 -8.15 7.35
N TYR A 74 7.75 -7.70 7.50
CA TYR A 74 8.93 -8.55 7.61
C TYR A 74 8.80 -9.51 8.81
N LEU A 75 8.39 -8.99 9.96
CA LEU A 75 8.18 -9.80 11.16
C LEU A 75 7.04 -10.81 10.96
N ASP A 76 5.98 -10.42 10.27
CA ASP A 76 4.87 -11.32 9.94
C ASP A 76 5.33 -12.50 9.07
N LEU A 77 6.19 -12.24 8.10
CA LEU A 77 6.77 -13.29 7.25
C LEU A 77 7.52 -14.32 8.09
N GLN A 78 8.29 -13.85 9.06
CA GLN A 78 9.08 -14.74 9.91
C GLN A 78 8.23 -15.50 10.93
N HIS A 79 7.28 -14.81 11.59
CA HIS A 79 6.52 -15.38 12.70
C HIS A 79 5.30 -16.17 12.25
N ARG A 80 4.50 -15.61 11.37
CA ARG A 80 3.27 -16.25 10.92
C ARG A 80 3.52 -17.30 9.84
N LEU A 81 4.35 -16.97 8.85
CA LEU A 81 4.64 -17.87 7.74
C LEU A 81 5.87 -18.73 7.96
N LYS A 82 6.58 -18.55 9.08
CA LYS A 82 7.75 -19.34 9.43
C LYS A 82 8.87 -19.28 8.40
N LEU A 83 9.00 -18.16 7.68
CA LEU A 83 10.08 -18.00 6.72
C LEU A 83 11.41 -17.75 7.44
N SER A 84 12.48 -18.26 6.84
CA SER A 84 13.84 -17.97 7.31
C SER A 84 14.14 -16.48 7.07
N VAL A 85 15.15 -15.97 7.76
CA VAL A 85 15.64 -14.59 7.55
C VAL A 85 15.97 -14.36 6.08
N ALA A 86 16.68 -15.31 5.46
CA ALA A 86 17.07 -15.19 4.06
C ALA A 86 15.87 -15.12 3.12
N LYS A 87 14.84 -15.93 3.35
CA LYS A 87 13.62 -15.92 2.54
C LYS A 87 12.80 -14.65 2.78
N ALA A 88 12.67 -14.22 4.02
CA ALA A 88 11.97 -12.98 4.36
C ALA A 88 12.66 -11.77 3.71
N ASP A 89 14.00 -11.72 3.74
CA ASP A 89 14.78 -10.68 3.07
C ASP A 89 14.53 -10.69 1.57
N SER A 90 14.47 -11.87 0.96
CA SER A 90 14.24 -12.02 -0.48
C SER A 90 12.86 -11.51 -0.88
N VAL A 91 11.83 -11.84 -0.10
CA VAL A 91 10.46 -11.36 -0.34
C VAL A 91 10.40 -9.84 -0.21
N LYS A 92 11.01 -9.28 0.82
CA LYS A 92 11.08 -7.85 1.05
C LYS A 92 11.79 -7.13 -0.10
N ALA A 93 12.92 -7.65 -0.55
CA ALA A 93 13.67 -7.09 -1.67
C ALA A 93 12.86 -7.09 -2.97
N GLY A 94 12.13 -8.18 -3.23
CA GLY A 94 11.25 -8.27 -4.39
C GLY A 94 10.14 -7.23 -4.37
N LEU A 95 9.52 -7.06 -3.21
CA LEU A 95 8.45 -6.07 -3.02
C LEU A 95 8.99 -4.64 -3.22
N ARG A 96 10.15 -4.34 -2.66
CA ARG A 96 10.81 -3.05 -2.84
C ARG A 96 11.14 -2.79 -4.30
N SER A 97 11.61 -3.80 -5.02
CA SER A 97 11.94 -3.67 -6.44
C SER A 97 10.72 -3.27 -7.27
N ILE A 98 9.58 -3.91 -7.02
CA ILE A 98 8.33 -3.58 -7.72
C ILE A 98 7.89 -2.16 -7.39
N ALA A 99 7.90 -1.79 -6.12
CA ALA A 99 7.51 -0.47 -5.67
C ALA A 99 8.45 0.61 -6.19
N HIS A 100 9.76 0.32 -6.22
CA HIS A 100 10.77 1.25 -6.76
C HIS A 100 10.43 1.67 -8.19
N LYS A 101 10.18 0.71 -9.06
CA LYS A 101 9.83 0.99 -10.45
C LYS A 101 8.59 1.86 -10.57
N ARG A 102 7.58 1.56 -9.75
CA ARG A 102 6.33 2.32 -9.76
C ARG A 102 6.52 3.73 -9.24
N ILE A 103 7.28 3.91 -8.16
CA ILE A 103 7.54 5.23 -7.61
C ILE A 103 8.32 6.08 -8.60
N ILE A 104 9.34 5.54 -9.25
CA ILE A 104 10.10 6.26 -10.27
C ILE A 104 9.16 6.74 -11.38
N ALA A 105 8.28 5.87 -11.88
CA ALA A 105 7.34 6.24 -12.93
C ALA A 105 6.37 7.35 -12.46
N GLU A 106 5.88 7.25 -11.22
CA GLU A 106 5.00 8.28 -10.65
C GLU A 106 5.71 9.63 -10.53
N VAL A 107 6.93 9.63 -9.99
CA VAL A 107 7.71 10.87 -9.81
C VAL A 107 7.97 11.54 -11.15
N LEU A 108 8.39 10.76 -12.14
CA LEU A 108 8.67 11.31 -13.47
C LEU A 108 7.41 11.89 -14.11
N ALA A 109 6.27 11.24 -13.92
CA ALA A 109 4.98 11.75 -14.42
C ALA A 109 4.59 13.06 -13.74
N LEU A 110 4.79 13.15 -12.43
CA LEU A 110 4.48 14.37 -11.67
C LEU A 110 5.44 15.51 -12.05
N GLN A 111 6.72 15.22 -12.19
CA GLN A 111 7.71 16.22 -12.59
C GLN A 111 7.48 16.72 -14.02
N ALA A 112 7.02 15.86 -14.90
CA ALA A 112 6.70 16.24 -16.29
C ALA A 112 5.54 17.24 -16.34
N LYS A 113 4.61 17.19 -15.41
CA LYS A 113 3.51 18.15 -15.32
C LYS A 113 3.97 19.54 -14.88
N ILE A 114 5.04 19.61 -14.10
CA ILE A 114 5.57 20.87 -13.59
C ILE A 114 6.45 21.56 -14.63
N LYS A 115 7.32 20.83 -15.33
CA LYS A 115 8.29 21.37 -16.29
C LYS A 115 7.70 22.27 -17.38
N PRO A 116 6.55 21.92 -18.02
CA PRO A 116 6.00 22.80 -19.06
C PRO A 116 5.58 24.17 -18.55
N GLN A 117 5.32 24.29 -17.26
CA GLN A 117 4.90 25.57 -16.66
C GLN A 117 6.09 26.49 -16.40
N GLU A 118 7.27 25.95 -16.25
CA GLU A 118 8.50 26.72 -16.00
C GLU A 118 9.08 27.30 -17.26
N GLN A 119 8.72 26.75 -18.42
CA GLN A 119 9.17 27.24 -19.72
C GLN A 119 8.23 28.33 -20.27
#